data_742d6243335ec77856b4b621e21110bd
#
_entry.id   742d6243335ec77856b4b621e21110bd
#
_cell.length_a   1.000
_cell.length_b   1.000
_cell.length_c   1.000
_cell.angle_alpha   90.00
_cell.angle_beta   90.00
_cell.angle_gamma   90.00
#
_symmetry.space_group_name_H-M   'P 1'
#
loop_
_entity.id
_entity.type
_entity.pdbx_description
1 polymer ?
#
loop_
_entity_poly.entity_id
_entity_poly.type
_entity_poly.pdbx_seq_one_letter_code
_entity_poly.pdbx_strand_id
1 'polypeptide(L)'
;MVDERLFQKAMGICFENNSLVLATSFQIQRFENVLRQGEFINETFDACYVPRVTYTTGVLDAHDVGLLSSGEIIFVNTRFNCLAMLSQTKSFRPVWKPPFISGVVDEDRCHLNGMAMSDGKPRYVTAVSRSDTIDGWRDRRANGGVVVDVGTNEIVCKGLAMPHSPRLYEGTLWVLNSGSGELGWVDLESRAFKALAFCPGFLRGLAFAGRYAFVGLSKPRYKRFEGLPLDEKLKTADSEPWCGVQVIDLANGTCVDWFRIDGAVAEIYDVAIIPNVACPMSLGFASTEIQSFITHEESIAYEAV
;
A
#
# COMPACT_ATOMS: atom_id res chain seq x y z
N MET A 1 -21.36 6.02 -4.88
CA MET A 1 -21.57 6.41 -3.45
C MET A 1 -20.22 6.30 -2.75
N VAL A 2 -19.93 7.12 -1.75
CA VAL A 2 -18.69 7.08 -0.95
C VAL A 2 -19.08 6.76 0.49
N ASP A 3 -18.46 5.74 1.07
CA ASP A 3 -18.53 5.42 2.49
C ASP A 3 -17.20 5.82 3.16
N GLU A 4 -17.28 6.56 4.26
CA GLU A 4 -16.10 7.04 4.99
C GLU A 4 -16.08 6.43 6.39
N ARG A 5 -14.91 5.87 6.77
CA ARG A 5 -14.68 5.34 8.11
C ARG A 5 -13.36 5.86 8.67
N LEU A 6 -13.39 6.20 9.95
CA LEU A 6 -12.23 6.74 10.66
C LEU A 6 -11.41 5.62 11.28
N PHE A 7 -10.14 5.61 10.95
CA PHE A 7 -9.10 4.77 11.56
C PHE A 7 -7.93 5.63 12.02
N GLN A 8 -7.26 5.19 13.07
CA GLN A 8 -6.09 5.92 13.54
C GLN A 8 -4.91 5.70 12.58
N LYS A 9 -4.66 6.69 11.71
CA LYS A 9 -3.59 6.67 10.69
C LYS A 9 -3.65 5.40 9.82
N ALA A 10 -4.69 5.27 8.99
CA ALA A 10 -4.76 4.22 7.99
C ALA A 10 -3.55 4.30 7.04
N MET A 11 -2.91 3.18 6.76
CA MET A 11 -1.69 3.08 5.94
C MET A 11 -1.85 2.00 4.87
N GLY A 12 -1.00 0.95 4.87
CA GLY A 12 -1.10 -0.13 3.89
C GLY A 12 -2.44 -0.85 3.92
N ILE A 13 -3.00 -1.11 2.75
CA ILE A 13 -4.25 -1.86 2.58
C ILE A 13 -4.06 -2.90 1.47
N CYS A 14 -4.55 -4.11 1.67
CA CYS A 14 -4.66 -5.09 0.60
C CYS A 14 -6.00 -5.81 0.64
N PHE A 15 -6.44 -6.24 -0.54
CA PHE A 15 -7.60 -7.12 -0.70
C PHE A 15 -7.15 -8.36 -1.44
N GLU A 16 -7.26 -9.51 -0.81
CA GLU A 16 -6.88 -10.79 -1.38
C GLU A 16 -7.67 -11.91 -0.71
N ASN A 17 -8.03 -12.96 -1.45
CA ASN A 17 -8.79 -14.10 -0.94
C ASN A 17 -10.08 -13.70 -0.20
N ASN A 18 -10.79 -12.69 -0.72
CA ASN A 18 -12.03 -12.13 -0.16
C ASN A 18 -11.87 -11.48 1.24
N SER A 19 -10.64 -11.30 1.70
CA SER A 19 -10.31 -10.61 2.95
C SER A 19 -9.70 -9.25 2.68
N LEU A 20 -10.07 -8.26 3.47
CA LEU A 20 -9.45 -6.94 3.48
C LEU A 20 -8.49 -6.86 4.68
N VAL A 21 -7.26 -6.44 4.45
CA VAL A 21 -6.28 -6.18 5.51
C VAL A 21 -5.91 -4.72 5.51
N LEU A 22 -5.96 -4.08 6.68
CA LEU A 22 -5.62 -2.68 6.88
C LEU A 22 -4.57 -2.53 7.98
N ALA A 23 -3.46 -1.87 7.68
CA ALA A 23 -2.54 -1.38 8.68
C ALA A 23 -2.97 0.00 9.18
N THR A 24 -2.91 0.20 10.48
CA THR A 24 -3.17 1.49 11.13
C THR A 24 -1.95 1.95 11.93
N SER A 25 -2.07 3.00 12.73
CA SER A 25 -0.95 3.53 13.53
C SER A 25 -0.21 2.46 14.33
N PHE A 26 -0.95 1.56 14.99
CA PHE A 26 -0.37 0.57 15.91
C PHE A 26 -1.06 -0.79 15.86
N GLN A 27 -1.91 -1.01 14.86
CA GLN A 27 -2.64 -2.27 14.68
C GLN A 27 -2.63 -2.69 13.21
N ILE A 28 -2.75 -4.00 12.99
CA ILE A 28 -3.09 -4.59 11.70
C ILE A 28 -4.40 -5.35 11.87
N GLN A 29 -5.38 -5.02 11.03
CA GLN A 29 -6.75 -5.50 11.13
C GLN A 29 -7.11 -6.31 9.89
N ARG A 30 -7.73 -7.46 10.09
CA ARG A 30 -8.30 -8.28 9.02
C ARG A 30 -9.82 -8.21 9.09
N PHE A 31 -10.41 -7.85 7.97
CA PHE A 31 -11.84 -7.70 7.78
C PHE A 31 -12.37 -8.81 6.89
N GLU A 32 -13.55 -9.30 7.21
CA GLU A 32 -14.28 -10.24 6.37
C GLU A 32 -15.61 -9.62 5.93
N ASN A 33 -16.03 -9.94 4.71
CA ASN A 33 -17.35 -9.55 4.24
C ASN A 33 -18.41 -10.41 4.97
N VAL A 34 -19.35 -9.75 5.62
CA VAL A 34 -20.42 -10.43 6.40
C VAL A 34 -21.70 -10.63 5.60
N LEU A 35 -21.78 -10.10 4.37
CA LEU A 35 -22.92 -10.31 3.48
C LEU A 35 -22.73 -11.55 2.61
N ARG A 36 -23.80 -12.29 2.42
CA ARG A 36 -23.86 -13.36 1.41
C ARG A 36 -24.06 -12.76 0.03
N GLN A 37 -23.80 -13.54 -1.00
CA GLN A 37 -24.05 -13.12 -2.36
C GLN A 37 -25.52 -12.72 -2.57
N GLY A 38 -25.75 -11.50 -3.05
CA GLY A 38 -27.08 -10.96 -3.31
C GLY A 38 -27.75 -10.33 -2.08
N GLU A 39 -27.11 -10.32 -0.92
CA GLU A 39 -27.55 -9.55 0.24
C GLU A 39 -27.08 -8.09 0.13
N PHE A 40 -27.87 -7.18 0.66
CA PHE A 40 -27.60 -5.75 0.67
C PHE A 40 -27.89 -5.14 2.04
N ILE A 41 -27.12 -4.15 2.43
CA ILE A 41 -27.43 -3.24 3.53
C ILE A 41 -28.02 -1.96 2.94
N ASN A 42 -29.22 -1.57 3.44
CA ASN A 42 -29.94 -0.38 3.00
C ASN A 42 -30.12 -0.32 1.46
N GLU A 43 -30.36 -1.47 0.82
CA GLU A 43 -30.57 -1.59 -0.63
C GLU A 43 -29.43 -0.99 -1.49
N THR A 44 -28.29 -0.70 -0.89
CA THR A 44 -27.19 0.04 -1.51
C THR A 44 -25.87 -0.69 -1.44
N PHE A 45 -25.50 -1.12 -0.23
CA PHE A 45 -24.18 -1.72 -0.02
C PHE A 45 -24.23 -3.22 -0.29
N ASP A 46 -23.48 -3.69 -1.28
CA ASP A 46 -23.39 -5.09 -1.71
C ASP A 46 -22.25 -5.87 -1.06
N ALA A 47 -21.44 -5.20 -0.22
CA ALA A 47 -20.47 -5.81 0.68
C ALA A 47 -20.35 -5.00 1.97
N CYS A 48 -20.13 -5.70 3.10
CA CYS A 48 -19.89 -5.07 4.39
C CYS A 48 -18.70 -5.74 5.08
N TYR A 49 -17.59 -5.03 5.16
CA TYR A 49 -16.35 -5.51 5.74
C TYR A 49 -16.29 -5.18 7.23
N VAL A 50 -16.24 -6.23 8.06
CA VAL A 50 -16.21 -6.11 9.52
C VAL A 50 -14.89 -6.69 10.04
N PRO A 51 -14.14 -5.98 10.92
CA PRO A 51 -12.90 -6.52 11.47
C PRO A 51 -13.19 -7.75 12.33
N ARG A 52 -12.57 -8.88 11.98
CA ARG A 52 -12.68 -10.15 12.72
C ARG A 52 -11.44 -10.44 13.54
N VAL A 53 -10.29 -9.99 13.08
CA VAL A 53 -9.03 -10.15 13.80
C VAL A 53 -8.30 -8.82 13.85
N THR A 54 -7.78 -8.48 15.02
CA THR A 54 -6.96 -7.27 15.23
C THR A 54 -5.71 -7.64 16.01
N TYR A 55 -4.56 -7.29 15.45
CA TYR A 55 -3.27 -7.47 16.08
C TYR A 55 -2.72 -6.12 16.53
N THR A 56 -2.38 -6.00 17.81
CA THR A 56 -1.71 -4.82 18.35
C THR A 56 -0.20 -4.98 18.19
N THR A 57 0.38 -4.16 17.33
CA THR A 57 1.80 -4.24 16.96
C THR A 57 2.67 -3.18 17.65
N GLY A 58 2.07 -2.11 18.15
CA GLY A 58 2.77 -0.85 18.44
C GLY A 58 3.01 -0.06 17.16
N VAL A 59 3.57 1.14 17.27
CA VAL A 59 3.81 2.02 16.12
C VAL A 59 4.99 1.52 15.31
N LEU A 60 4.74 0.92 14.16
CA LEU A 60 5.74 0.32 13.27
C LEU A 60 5.87 1.04 11.91
N ASP A 61 4.98 2.00 11.62
CA ASP A 61 4.83 2.60 10.30
C ASP A 61 4.70 1.53 9.21
N ALA A 62 3.68 0.67 9.33
CA ALA A 62 3.42 -0.42 8.40
C ALA A 62 2.89 0.14 7.06
N HIS A 63 3.81 0.48 6.15
CA HIS A 63 3.49 1.18 4.90
C HIS A 63 2.78 0.31 3.86
N ASP A 64 3.02 -0.99 3.85
CA ASP A 64 2.41 -1.93 2.91
C ASP A 64 2.13 -3.26 3.59
N VAL A 65 1.08 -3.95 3.17
CA VAL A 65 0.64 -5.23 3.72
C VAL A 65 0.31 -6.20 2.59
N GLY A 66 0.44 -7.50 2.86
CA GLY A 66 0.07 -8.55 1.92
C GLY A 66 -0.30 -9.84 2.63
N LEU A 67 -0.90 -10.77 1.89
CA LEU A 67 -1.20 -12.11 2.37
C LEU A 67 -0.24 -13.13 1.73
N LEU A 68 0.35 -13.98 2.55
CA LEU A 68 1.10 -15.14 2.08
C LEU A 68 0.15 -16.22 1.56
N SER A 69 0.64 -17.15 0.77
CA SER A 69 -0.15 -18.32 0.32
C SER A 69 -0.70 -19.17 1.49
N SER A 70 -0.08 -19.06 2.68
CA SER A 70 -0.59 -19.65 3.93
C SER A 70 -1.78 -18.91 4.55
N GLY A 71 -2.12 -17.71 4.04
CA GLY A 71 -3.12 -16.81 4.61
C GLY A 71 -2.59 -15.95 5.77
N GLU A 72 -1.31 -16.09 6.14
CA GLU A 72 -0.66 -15.22 7.12
C GLU A 72 -0.39 -13.84 6.55
N ILE A 73 -0.46 -12.82 7.41
CA ILE A 73 -0.20 -11.43 7.02
C ILE A 73 1.30 -11.16 7.11
N ILE A 74 1.85 -10.62 6.01
CA ILE A 74 3.19 -10.04 5.93
C ILE A 74 3.09 -8.54 5.70
N PHE A 75 4.01 -7.76 6.24
CA PHE A 75 3.98 -6.30 6.10
C PHE A 75 5.36 -5.68 6.05
N VAL A 76 5.42 -4.48 5.48
CA VAL A 76 6.62 -3.64 5.48
C VAL A 76 6.69 -2.89 6.79
N ASN A 77 7.68 -3.20 7.62
CA ASN A 77 7.97 -2.48 8.86
C ASN A 77 9.04 -1.42 8.58
N THR A 78 8.59 -0.21 8.26
CA THR A 78 9.47 0.90 7.87
C THR A 78 10.38 1.32 9.02
N ARG A 79 9.83 1.42 10.22
CA ARG A 79 10.55 1.83 11.42
C ARG A 79 11.74 0.92 11.75
N PHE A 80 11.63 -0.39 11.45
CA PHE A 80 12.66 -1.39 11.68
C PHE A 80 13.36 -1.87 10.40
N ASN A 81 13.05 -1.29 9.25
CA ASN A 81 13.65 -1.58 7.93
C ASN A 81 13.61 -3.05 7.54
N CYS A 82 12.48 -3.72 7.76
CA CYS A 82 12.36 -5.15 7.47
C CYS A 82 10.98 -5.51 6.93
N LEU A 83 10.89 -6.65 6.27
CA LEU A 83 9.63 -7.37 6.13
C LEU A 83 9.37 -8.13 7.42
N ALA A 84 8.16 -8.07 7.89
CA ALA A 84 7.75 -8.68 9.15
C ALA A 84 6.42 -9.41 9.03
N MET A 85 6.22 -10.39 9.88
CA MET A 85 4.96 -11.10 10.09
C MET A 85 4.41 -10.79 11.47
N LEU A 86 3.12 -11.03 11.63
CA LEU A 86 2.46 -10.93 12.92
C LEU A 86 2.98 -11.98 13.90
N SER A 87 2.92 -11.67 15.18
CA SER A 87 3.31 -12.56 16.26
C SER A 87 2.22 -12.57 17.33
N GLN A 88 1.92 -13.74 17.86
CA GLN A 88 0.95 -13.87 18.95
C GLN A 88 1.50 -13.40 20.31
N THR A 89 2.81 -13.28 20.44
CA THR A 89 3.47 -13.00 21.74
C THR A 89 4.37 -11.78 21.71
N LYS A 90 4.65 -11.21 20.53
CA LYS A 90 5.51 -10.04 20.32
C LYS A 90 4.84 -9.06 19.37
N SER A 91 5.35 -7.85 19.27
CA SER A 91 4.85 -6.84 18.33
C SER A 91 4.94 -7.31 16.88
N PHE A 92 6.01 -8.01 16.50
CA PHE A 92 6.21 -8.57 15.17
C PHE A 92 7.33 -9.63 15.18
N ARG A 93 7.44 -10.37 14.07
CA ARG A 93 8.53 -11.29 13.77
C ARG A 93 9.20 -10.85 12.47
N PRO A 94 10.44 -10.35 12.48
CA PRO A 94 11.16 -10.02 11.24
C PRO A 94 11.44 -11.30 10.44
N VAL A 95 11.26 -11.22 9.11
CA VAL A 95 11.48 -12.37 8.21
C VAL A 95 12.51 -12.09 7.13
N TRP A 96 12.73 -10.83 6.78
CA TRP A 96 13.74 -10.39 5.82
C TRP A 96 14.08 -8.92 6.06
N LYS A 97 15.31 -8.51 5.72
CA LYS A 97 15.75 -7.12 5.68
C LYS A 97 16.62 -6.87 4.46
N PRO A 98 16.69 -5.64 3.92
CA PRO A 98 17.60 -5.31 2.84
C PRO A 98 19.05 -5.67 3.18
N PRO A 99 19.86 -6.15 2.21
CA PRO A 99 21.24 -6.58 2.46
C PRO A 99 22.16 -5.45 2.96
N PHE A 100 21.81 -4.21 2.69
CA PHE A 100 22.55 -3.02 3.15
C PHE A 100 22.15 -2.53 4.55
N ILE A 101 21.20 -3.16 5.21
CA ILE A 101 20.81 -2.86 6.60
C ILE A 101 21.53 -3.83 7.53
N SER A 102 22.32 -3.29 8.46
CA SER A 102 23.14 -4.09 9.38
C SER A 102 22.33 -4.84 10.42
N GLY A 103 21.24 -4.25 10.94
CA GLY A 103 20.43 -4.85 12.00
C GLY A 103 18.98 -4.41 11.98
N VAL A 104 18.09 -5.21 12.59
CA VAL A 104 16.69 -4.85 12.85
C VAL A 104 16.66 -4.07 14.16
N VAL A 105 16.66 -2.76 14.07
CA VAL A 105 16.68 -1.82 15.19
C VAL A 105 15.61 -0.74 14.99
N ASP A 106 15.21 -0.09 16.08
CA ASP A 106 14.19 0.96 16.10
C ASP A 106 14.74 2.30 15.54
N GLU A 107 15.06 2.28 14.23
CA GLU A 107 15.62 3.41 13.51
C GLU A 107 15.17 3.36 12.05
N ASP A 108 14.44 4.35 11.57
CA ASP A 108 14.10 4.45 10.13
C ASP A 108 15.35 4.86 9.33
N ARG A 109 16.13 3.88 8.85
CA ARG A 109 17.41 4.10 8.18
C ARG A 109 17.30 4.28 6.67
N CYS A 110 16.57 3.37 6.00
CA CYS A 110 16.43 3.36 4.54
C CYS A 110 15.06 3.76 4.05
N HIS A 111 14.10 3.88 4.94
CA HIS A 111 12.69 4.10 4.65
C HIS A 111 12.14 3.05 3.67
N LEU A 112 12.19 1.78 4.12
CA LEU A 112 11.54 0.67 3.42
C LEU A 112 10.04 0.90 3.42
N ASN A 113 9.37 0.91 2.24
CA ASN A 113 8.01 1.43 2.19
C ASN A 113 7.02 0.71 1.27
N GLY A 114 7.45 -0.21 0.43
CA GLY A 114 6.55 -0.93 -0.43
C GLY A 114 6.99 -2.36 -0.71
N MET A 115 6.03 -3.22 -1.04
CA MET A 115 6.24 -4.64 -1.29
C MET A 115 5.37 -5.12 -2.45
N ALA A 116 5.99 -5.74 -3.45
CA ALA A 116 5.30 -6.48 -4.50
C ALA A 116 5.27 -7.96 -4.17
N MET A 117 4.07 -8.54 -4.17
CA MET A 117 3.86 -9.98 -3.99
C MET A 117 3.90 -10.72 -5.31
N SER A 118 4.38 -11.96 -5.31
CA SER A 118 4.27 -12.94 -6.40
C SER A 118 3.99 -14.31 -5.82
N ASP A 119 2.96 -14.97 -6.30
CA ASP A 119 2.60 -16.34 -5.87
C ASP A 119 2.49 -16.47 -4.32
N GLY A 120 1.89 -15.47 -3.68
CA GLY A 120 1.73 -15.41 -2.23
C GLY A 120 3.05 -15.28 -1.45
N LYS A 121 4.09 -14.69 -2.06
CA LYS A 121 5.39 -14.40 -1.43
C LYS A 121 5.87 -12.99 -1.78
N PRO A 122 6.58 -12.30 -0.89
CA PRO A 122 7.22 -11.05 -1.25
C PRO A 122 8.32 -11.27 -2.29
N ARG A 123 8.26 -10.52 -3.38
CA ARG A 123 9.22 -10.64 -4.48
C ARG A 123 10.10 -9.41 -4.62
N TYR A 124 9.53 -8.21 -4.59
CA TYR A 124 10.27 -6.96 -4.69
C TYR A 124 9.87 -6.01 -3.58
N VAL A 125 10.82 -5.19 -3.15
CA VAL A 125 10.56 -4.10 -2.19
C VAL A 125 11.16 -2.80 -2.68
N THR A 126 10.58 -1.68 -2.23
CA THR A 126 11.10 -0.34 -2.46
C THR A 126 11.65 0.25 -1.17
N ALA A 127 12.77 0.97 -1.29
CA ALA A 127 13.33 1.80 -0.22
C ALA A 127 13.74 3.17 -0.78
N VAL A 128 13.61 4.21 0.05
CA VAL A 128 13.97 5.58 -0.36
C VAL A 128 15.49 5.75 -0.54
N SER A 129 16.28 4.95 0.17
CA SER A 129 17.73 4.93 -0.02
C SER A 129 18.36 3.62 0.46
N ARG A 130 19.67 3.49 0.27
CA ARG A 130 20.49 2.41 0.84
C ARG A 130 21.19 2.82 2.15
N SER A 131 20.64 3.82 2.84
CA SER A 131 21.23 4.27 4.09
C SER A 131 21.08 3.21 5.19
N ASP A 132 22.11 3.06 5.98
CA ASP A 132 22.13 2.26 7.21
C ASP A 132 22.39 3.14 8.45
N THR A 133 22.00 4.39 8.40
CA THR A 133 22.04 5.34 9.49
C THR A 133 20.67 5.95 9.73
N ILE A 134 20.33 6.21 11.00
CA ILE A 134 19.04 6.81 11.38
C ILE A 134 18.73 8.04 10.52
N ASP A 135 17.49 8.10 9.99
CA ASP A 135 17.02 9.18 9.12
C ASP A 135 17.87 9.47 7.87
N GLY A 136 18.88 8.67 7.57
CA GLY A 136 19.85 8.92 6.49
C GLY A 136 19.26 8.85 5.08
N TRP A 137 18.00 8.43 4.96
CA TRP A 137 17.25 8.49 3.72
C TRP A 137 16.81 9.93 3.35
N ARG A 138 16.68 10.84 4.33
CA ARG A 138 16.10 12.18 4.14
C ARG A 138 16.87 13.02 3.11
N ASP A 139 18.19 12.98 3.16
CA ASP A 139 19.05 13.71 2.23
C ASP A 139 19.17 13.04 0.85
N ARG A 140 18.61 11.83 0.70
CA ARG A 140 18.70 11.02 -0.53
C ARG A 140 17.36 10.88 -1.26
N ARG A 141 16.35 11.65 -0.87
CA ARG A 141 14.97 11.54 -1.38
C ARG A 141 14.84 11.73 -2.88
N ALA A 142 15.68 12.59 -3.47
CA ALA A 142 15.55 12.96 -4.88
C ALA A 142 15.98 11.87 -5.87
N ASN A 143 16.91 10.98 -5.48
CA ASN A 143 17.49 9.99 -6.38
C ASN A 143 18.14 8.77 -5.70
N GLY A 144 17.98 8.64 -4.39
CA GLY A 144 18.56 7.53 -3.62
C GLY A 144 17.76 6.22 -3.69
N GLY A 145 16.54 6.28 -4.21
CA GLY A 145 15.57 5.20 -4.19
C GLY A 145 15.99 3.98 -5.00
N VAL A 146 15.63 2.81 -4.44
CA VAL A 146 15.97 1.51 -5.02
C VAL A 146 14.79 0.56 -5.00
N VAL A 147 14.81 -0.41 -5.92
CA VAL A 147 13.99 -1.63 -5.87
C VAL A 147 14.92 -2.81 -5.65
N VAL A 148 14.59 -3.66 -4.68
CA VAL A 148 15.38 -4.85 -4.30
C VAL A 148 14.56 -6.10 -4.55
N ASP A 149 15.15 -7.11 -5.17
CA ASP A 149 14.61 -8.47 -5.26
C ASP A 149 14.83 -9.18 -3.92
N VAL A 150 13.77 -9.59 -3.26
CA VAL A 150 13.79 -10.22 -1.94
C VAL A 150 14.47 -11.61 -1.99
N GLY A 151 14.25 -12.34 -3.08
CA GLY A 151 14.77 -13.70 -3.24
C GLY A 151 16.28 -13.75 -3.50
N THR A 152 16.81 -12.80 -4.28
CA THR A 152 18.23 -12.75 -4.65
C THR A 152 19.05 -11.74 -3.85
N ASN A 153 18.38 -10.83 -3.13
CA ASN A 153 18.97 -9.65 -2.47
C ASN A 153 19.64 -8.66 -3.44
N GLU A 154 19.37 -8.77 -4.74
CA GLU A 154 19.92 -7.86 -5.74
C GLU A 154 19.10 -6.57 -5.86
N ILE A 155 19.78 -5.45 -6.11
CA ILE A 155 19.15 -4.20 -6.51
C ILE A 155 18.84 -4.29 -7.99
N VAL A 156 17.56 -4.33 -8.34
CA VAL A 156 17.07 -4.44 -9.72
C VAL A 156 16.75 -3.08 -10.37
N CYS A 157 16.65 -2.01 -9.57
CA CYS A 157 16.52 -0.64 -10.07
C CYS A 157 17.07 0.34 -9.04
N LYS A 158 17.62 1.46 -9.48
CA LYS A 158 18.17 2.53 -8.64
C LYS A 158 17.96 3.92 -9.26
N GLY A 159 18.18 4.98 -8.46
CA GLY A 159 18.07 6.35 -8.96
C GLY A 159 16.64 6.90 -8.92
N LEU A 160 15.75 6.26 -8.18
CA LEU A 160 14.36 6.68 -8.02
C LEU A 160 14.22 7.78 -6.95
N ALA A 161 13.23 8.64 -7.12
CA ALA A 161 12.83 9.65 -6.14
C ALA A 161 11.71 9.10 -5.27
N MET A 162 12.02 8.69 -4.05
CA MET A 162 11.05 8.15 -3.09
C MET A 162 10.08 7.12 -3.72
N PRO A 163 10.56 5.97 -4.24
CA PRO A 163 9.69 4.98 -4.86
C PRO A 163 8.71 4.39 -3.84
N HIS A 164 7.45 4.14 -4.26
CA HIS A 164 6.40 3.53 -3.45
C HIS A 164 5.62 2.48 -4.24
N SER A 165 4.85 1.69 -3.54
CA SER A 165 3.83 0.79 -4.06
C SER A 165 4.29 -0.05 -5.25
N PRO A 166 5.41 -0.80 -5.15
CA PRO A 166 5.75 -1.75 -6.20
C PRO A 166 4.64 -2.79 -6.32
N ARG A 167 4.26 -3.14 -7.54
CA ARG A 167 3.24 -4.18 -7.78
C ARG A 167 3.65 -5.00 -9.00
N LEU A 168 3.51 -6.32 -8.91
CA LEU A 168 3.61 -7.20 -10.07
C LEU A 168 2.23 -7.36 -10.69
N TYR A 169 2.08 -6.93 -11.93
CA TYR A 169 0.85 -7.05 -12.67
C TYR A 169 1.13 -7.48 -14.10
N GLU A 170 0.50 -8.59 -14.53
CA GLU A 170 0.71 -9.19 -15.86
C GLU A 170 2.19 -9.37 -16.25
N GLY A 171 2.99 -9.87 -15.29
CA GLY A 171 4.42 -10.12 -15.48
C GLY A 171 5.32 -8.88 -15.46
N THR A 172 4.76 -7.68 -15.32
CA THR A 172 5.48 -6.41 -15.29
C THR A 172 5.62 -5.89 -13.87
N LEU A 173 6.81 -5.43 -13.49
CA LEU A 173 7.06 -4.80 -12.20
C LEU A 173 6.79 -3.30 -12.30
N TRP A 174 5.60 -2.89 -11.87
CA TRP A 174 5.18 -1.49 -11.79
C TRP A 174 5.66 -0.85 -10.51
N VAL A 175 6.00 0.44 -10.58
CA VAL A 175 6.48 1.23 -9.43
C VAL A 175 5.99 2.67 -9.57
N LEU A 176 5.63 3.28 -8.45
CA LEU A 176 5.41 4.72 -8.37
C LEU A 176 6.74 5.41 -8.02
N ASN A 177 7.30 6.18 -8.96
CA ASN A 177 8.41 7.10 -8.70
C ASN A 177 7.84 8.39 -8.08
N SER A 178 7.44 8.30 -6.81
CA SER A 178 6.52 9.22 -6.14
C SER A 178 7.06 10.64 -6.05
N GLY A 179 8.36 10.78 -5.78
CA GLY A 179 9.02 12.07 -5.71
C GLY A 179 9.19 12.76 -7.07
N SER A 180 8.83 12.08 -8.17
CA SER A 180 8.78 12.64 -9.52
C SER A 180 7.35 12.71 -10.07
N GLY A 181 6.34 12.17 -9.34
CA GLY A 181 4.96 12.10 -9.81
C GLY A 181 4.77 11.16 -10.99
N GLU A 182 5.53 10.07 -11.09
CA GLU A 182 5.52 9.18 -12.26
C GLU A 182 5.04 7.78 -11.90
N LEU A 183 4.04 7.29 -12.63
CA LEU A 183 3.73 5.87 -12.77
C LEU A 183 4.63 5.30 -13.88
N GLY A 184 5.26 4.16 -13.63
CA GLY A 184 6.05 3.45 -14.63
C GLY A 184 6.39 2.04 -14.20
N TRP A 185 7.28 1.40 -14.95
CA TRP A 185 7.72 0.03 -14.68
C TRP A 185 9.24 -0.07 -14.63
N VAL A 186 9.72 -1.12 -14.00
CA VAL A 186 11.14 -1.49 -14.01
C VAL A 186 11.38 -2.48 -15.15
N ASP A 187 12.20 -2.08 -16.08
CA ASP A 187 12.78 -2.97 -17.07
C ASP A 187 13.90 -3.77 -16.38
N LEU A 188 13.62 -5.03 -16.10
CA LEU A 188 14.53 -5.90 -15.34
C LEU A 188 15.81 -6.27 -16.11
N GLU A 189 15.80 -6.20 -17.43
CA GLU A 189 16.98 -6.46 -18.27
C GLU A 189 17.96 -5.28 -18.19
N SER A 190 17.48 -4.07 -18.47
CA SER A 190 18.31 -2.84 -18.40
C SER A 190 18.46 -2.31 -16.97
N ARG A 191 17.69 -2.82 -16.00
CA ARG A 191 17.62 -2.36 -14.62
C ARG A 191 17.25 -0.88 -14.49
N ALA A 192 16.43 -0.39 -15.41
CA ALA A 192 16.02 1.00 -15.52
C ALA A 192 14.53 1.18 -15.31
N PHE A 193 14.15 2.28 -14.67
CA PHE A 193 12.78 2.73 -14.61
C PHE A 193 12.35 3.36 -15.94
N LYS A 194 11.16 2.97 -16.41
CA LYS A 194 10.51 3.51 -17.61
C LYS A 194 9.21 4.18 -17.19
N ALA A 195 9.16 5.51 -17.31
CA ALA A 195 7.95 6.26 -17.01
C ALA A 195 6.89 6.04 -18.09
N LEU A 196 5.64 5.84 -17.67
CA LEU A 196 4.46 5.75 -18.51
C LEU A 196 3.63 7.04 -18.45
N ALA A 197 3.33 7.52 -17.26
CA ALA A 197 2.44 8.65 -17.04
C ALA A 197 2.96 9.58 -15.94
N PHE A 198 2.75 10.88 -16.11
CA PHE A 198 2.89 11.88 -15.07
C PHE A 198 1.53 12.08 -14.37
N CYS A 199 1.54 12.02 -13.06
CA CYS A 199 0.38 12.25 -12.21
C CYS A 199 0.69 13.40 -11.25
N PRO A 200 -0.12 14.49 -11.23
CA PRO A 200 0.23 15.72 -10.52
C PRO A 200 0.00 15.59 -9.00
N GLY A 201 0.93 14.98 -8.31
CA GLY A 201 0.90 14.76 -6.87
C GLY A 201 2.00 13.82 -6.40
N PHE A 202 2.13 13.67 -5.09
CA PHE A 202 2.99 12.66 -4.52
C PHE A 202 2.24 11.32 -4.52
N LEU A 203 2.79 10.33 -5.20
CA LEU A 203 2.07 9.10 -5.49
C LEU A 203 2.22 8.07 -4.36
N ARG A 204 1.10 7.51 -3.93
CA ARG A 204 1.02 6.35 -3.02
C ARG A 204 -0.24 5.55 -3.29
N GLY A 205 -0.13 4.23 -3.21
CA GLY A 205 -1.21 3.34 -3.55
C GLY A 205 -1.31 3.10 -5.05
N LEU A 206 -1.19 1.83 -5.42
CA LEU A 206 -1.25 1.36 -6.80
C LEU A 206 -2.02 0.04 -6.86
N ALA A 207 -3.11 0.04 -7.61
CA ALA A 207 -3.91 -1.15 -7.85
C ALA A 207 -4.27 -1.25 -9.34
N PHE A 208 -4.66 -2.43 -9.81
CA PHE A 208 -4.93 -2.68 -11.21
C PHE A 208 -6.26 -3.40 -11.41
N ALA A 209 -6.97 -3.03 -12.49
CA ALA A 209 -8.13 -3.77 -12.99
C ALA A 209 -8.12 -3.76 -14.52
N GLY A 210 -7.94 -4.94 -15.14
CA GLY A 210 -7.77 -5.05 -16.57
C GLY A 210 -6.64 -4.16 -17.08
N ARG A 211 -6.89 -3.35 -18.08
CA ARG A 211 -5.87 -2.44 -18.66
C ARG A 211 -5.69 -1.12 -17.88
N TYR A 212 -6.24 -0.99 -16.69
CA TYR A 212 -6.22 0.27 -15.94
C TYR A 212 -5.42 0.16 -14.64
N ALA A 213 -4.61 1.19 -14.37
CA ALA A 213 -3.97 1.43 -13.08
C ALA A 213 -4.74 2.50 -12.30
N PHE A 214 -4.94 2.26 -11.00
CA PHE A 214 -5.51 3.19 -10.05
C PHE A 214 -4.38 3.72 -9.18
N VAL A 215 -4.10 5.02 -9.32
CA VAL A 215 -2.94 5.68 -8.70
C VAL A 215 -3.42 6.71 -7.69
N GLY A 216 -3.04 6.54 -6.44
CA GLY A 216 -3.35 7.49 -5.38
C GLY A 216 -2.39 8.69 -5.42
N LEU A 217 -2.94 9.90 -5.30
CA LEU A 217 -2.25 11.18 -5.32
C LEU A 217 -2.42 11.89 -3.99
N SER A 218 -1.37 12.56 -3.54
CA SER A 218 -1.37 13.35 -2.30
C SER A 218 -0.87 14.77 -2.56
N LYS A 219 -1.44 15.73 -1.80
CA LYS A 219 -0.95 17.10 -1.71
C LYS A 219 0.35 17.16 -0.89
N PRO A 220 1.16 18.22 -0.98
CA PRO A 220 2.30 18.41 -0.11
C PRO A 220 1.84 18.62 1.34
N ARG A 221 2.58 18.06 2.29
CA ARG A 221 2.37 18.30 3.74
C ARG A 221 2.59 19.76 4.14
N TYR A 222 3.42 20.43 3.38
CA TYR A 222 3.74 21.86 3.50
C TYR A 222 3.35 22.56 2.20
N LYS A 223 3.89 23.75 1.96
CA LYS A 223 3.52 24.55 0.78
C LYS A 223 3.90 23.91 -0.56
N ARG A 224 4.95 23.05 -0.60
CA ARG A 224 5.47 22.42 -1.82
C ARG A 224 6.25 21.14 -1.52
N PHE A 225 6.62 20.39 -2.55
CA PHE A 225 7.44 19.18 -2.49
C PHE A 225 8.94 19.50 -2.52
N GLU A 226 9.40 20.30 -1.57
CA GLU A 226 10.75 20.83 -1.54
C GLU A 226 11.83 19.76 -1.60
N GLY A 227 12.78 19.93 -2.54
CA GLY A 227 13.90 19.01 -2.77
C GLY A 227 13.53 17.75 -3.53
N LEU A 228 12.32 17.67 -4.13
CA LEU A 228 11.91 16.57 -5.01
C LEU A 228 11.76 17.05 -6.46
N PRO A 229 12.06 16.18 -7.46
CA PRO A 229 11.84 16.50 -8.88
C PRO A 229 10.40 16.86 -9.23
N LEU A 230 9.44 16.40 -8.43
CA LEU A 230 8.00 16.68 -8.59
C LEU A 230 7.70 18.19 -8.63
N ASP A 231 8.37 18.99 -7.79
CA ASP A 231 8.14 20.43 -7.73
C ASP A 231 8.35 21.13 -9.09
N GLU A 232 9.44 20.77 -9.80
CA GLU A 232 9.73 21.30 -11.12
C GLU A 232 8.84 20.72 -12.23
N LYS A 233 8.44 19.45 -12.10
CA LYS A 233 7.52 18.82 -13.05
C LYS A 233 6.12 19.41 -12.97
N LEU A 234 5.62 19.71 -11.77
CA LEU A 234 4.35 20.42 -11.59
C LEU A 234 4.36 21.78 -12.26
N LYS A 235 5.43 22.56 -12.09
CA LYS A 235 5.59 23.86 -12.77
C LYS A 235 5.63 23.72 -14.30
N THR A 236 6.39 22.74 -14.80
CA THR A 236 6.51 22.49 -16.24
C THR A 236 5.18 22.05 -16.87
N ALA A 237 4.39 21.28 -16.12
CA ALA A 237 3.09 20.81 -16.55
C ALA A 237 1.95 21.81 -16.30
N ASP A 238 2.25 22.99 -15.74
CA ASP A 238 1.26 23.99 -15.29
C ASP A 238 0.14 23.35 -14.48
N SER A 239 0.52 22.50 -13.53
CA SER A 239 -0.43 21.69 -12.75
C SER A 239 -0.24 21.89 -11.26
N GLU A 240 -1.38 21.92 -10.55
CA GLU A 240 -1.41 21.97 -9.09
C GLU A 240 -1.60 20.55 -8.51
N PRO A 241 -0.91 20.19 -7.43
CA PRO A 241 -1.09 18.89 -6.80
C PRO A 241 -2.44 18.79 -6.07
N TRP A 242 -3.08 17.64 -6.19
CA TRP A 242 -4.37 17.38 -5.55
C TRP A 242 -4.39 16.00 -4.86
N CYS A 243 -5.39 15.76 -4.01
CA CYS A 243 -5.58 14.50 -3.31
C CYS A 243 -6.70 13.71 -3.96
N GLY A 244 -6.48 12.42 -4.21
CA GLY A 244 -7.45 11.54 -4.82
C GLY A 244 -6.82 10.38 -5.58
N VAL A 245 -7.54 9.82 -6.54
CA VAL A 245 -7.10 8.70 -7.36
C VAL A 245 -7.23 9.06 -8.83
N GLN A 246 -6.22 8.77 -9.64
CA GLN A 246 -6.29 8.78 -11.10
C GLN A 246 -6.40 7.36 -11.64
N VAL A 247 -7.18 7.20 -12.72
CA VAL A 247 -7.29 5.97 -13.49
C VAL A 247 -6.48 6.15 -14.78
N ILE A 248 -5.40 5.39 -14.91
CA ILE A 248 -4.47 5.49 -16.04
C ILE A 248 -4.62 4.28 -16.95
N ASP A 249 -4.81 4.51 -18.24
CA ASP A 249 -4.77 3.46 -19.27
C ASP A 249 -3.33 3.01 -19.50
N LEU A 250 -3.02 1.75 -19.18
CA LEU A 250 -1.67 1.19 -19.30
C LEU A 250 -1.16 1.09 -20.74
N ALA A 251 -2.05 1.13 -21.74
CA ALA A 251 -1.65 1.04 -23.13
C ALA A 251 -0.95 2.31 -23.65
N ASN A 252 -1.25 3.49 -23.07
CA ASN A 252 -0.77 4.78 -23.58
C ASN A 252 -0.44 5.82 -22.51
N GLY A 253 -0.66 5.52 -21.22
CA GLY A 253 -0.40 6.46 -20.12
C GLY A 253 -1.43 7.56 -19.95
N THR A 254 -2.56 7.52 -20.68
CA THR A 254 -3.59 8.55 -20.59
C THR A 254 -4.40 8.41 -19.30
N CYS A 255 -4.63 9.52 -18.57
CA CYS A 255 -5.62 9.56 -17.51
C CYS A 255 -7.02 9.56 -18.14
N VAL A 256 -7.79 8.48 -17.88
CA VAL A 256 -9.14 8.28 -18.46
C VAL A 256 -10.25 8.64 -17.49
N ASP A 257 -9.96 8.63 -16.18
CA ASP A 257 -10.91 9.00 -15.14
C ASP A 257 -10.17 9.39 -13.86
N TRP A 258 -10.87 9.99 -12.91
CA TRP A 258 -10.29 10.39 -11.63
C TRP A 258 -11.37 10.56 -10.55
N PHE A 259 -10.96 10.36 -9.31
CA PHE A 259 -11.74 10.65 -8.11
C PHE A 259 -10.94 11.61 -7.22
N ARG A 260 -11.46 12.84 -7.05
CA ARG A 260 -10.81 13.88 -6.26
C ARG A 260 -11.43 13.97 -4.87
N ILE A 261 -10.57 14.08 -3.86
CA ILE A 261 -10.97 14.30 -2.46
C ILE A 261 -10.61 15.73 -2.09
N ASP A 262 -11.63 16.56 -1.92
CA ASP A 262 -11.47 17.93 -1.44
C ASP A 262 -11.76 18.01 0.07
N GLY A 263 -11.13 18.96 0.76
CA GLY A 263 -11.31 19.16 2.19
C GLY A 263 -10.07 18.80 3.02
N ALA A 264 -10.30 18.17 4.16
CA ALA A 264 -9.25 17.93 5.18
C ALA A 264 -8.25 16.81 4.80
N VAL A 265 -8.65 15.89 3.91
CA VAL A 265 -7.78 14.81 3.46
C VAL A 265 -6.75 15.34 2.47
N ALA A 266 -5.49 15.26 2.82
CA ALA A 266 -4.38 15.73 1.99
C ALA A 266 -3.51 14.60 1.44
N GLU A 267 -3.55 13.42 2.05
CA GLU A 267 -2.70 12.30 1.70
C GLU A 267 -3.51 11.01 1.53
N ILE A 268 -3.21 10.27 0.44
CA ILE A 268 -3.57 8.87 0.27
C ILE A 268 -2.34 8.04 0.60
N TYR A 269 -2.50 7.00 1.40
CA TYR A 269 -1.42 6.08 1.74
C TYR A 269 -1.41 4.85 0.84
N ASP A 270 -2.57 4.31 0.52
CA ASP A 270 -2.66 3.15 -0.36
C ASP A 270 -4.02 3.08 -1.09
N VAL A 271 -4.10 2.23 -2.11
CA VAL A 271 -5.29 1.98 -2.92
C VAL A 271 -5.42 0.48 -3.14
N ALA A 272 -6.60 -0.05 -2.88
CA ALA A 272 -6.96 -1.44 -3.19
C ALA A 272 -8.26 -1.50 -3.99
N ILE A 273 -8.41 -2.52 -4.81
CA ILE A 273 -9.63 -2.80 -5.57
C ILE A 273 -10.29 -4.05 -4.99
N ILE A 274 -11.59 -3.96 -4.80
CA ILE A 274 -12.44 -5.09 -4.44
C ILE A 274 -13.19 -5.52 -5.70
N PRO A 275 -12.81 -6.63 -6.34
CA PRO A 275 -13.44 -7.04 -7.59
C PRO A 275 -14.88 -7.51 -7.36
N ASN A 276 -15.76 -7.23 -8.34
CA ASN A 276 -17.18 -7.64 -8.36
C ASN A 276 -18.03 -7.06 -7.21
N VAL A 277 -17.58 -5.97 -6.59
CA VAL A 277 -18.32 -5.21 -5.58
C VAL A 277 -18.55 -3.80 -6.10
N ALA A 278 -19.82 -3.38 -6.15
CA ALA A 278 -20.19 -2.08 -6.69
C ALA A 278 -20.17 -0.97 -5.61
N CYS A 279 -20.61 -1.30 -4.41
CA CYS A 279 -20.71 -0.35 -3.32
C CYS A 279 -20.33 -0.99 -1.97
N PRO A 280 -19.04 -1.15 -1.68
CA PRO A 280 -18.60 -1.69 -0.41
C PRO A 280 -18.79 -0.67 0.72
N MET A 281 -19.08 -1.18 1.91
CA MET A 281 -18.92 -0.44 3.16
C MET A 281 -17.99 -1.18 4.12
N SER A 282 -17.46 -0.50 5.10
CA SER A 282 -16.73 -1.12 6.20
C SER A 282 -17.20 -0.60 7.55
N LEU A 283 -17.04 -1.39 8.59
CA LEU A 283 -17.25 -0.97 9.97
C LEU A 283 -15.90 -0.88 10.68
N GLY A 284 -15.70 0.18 11.42
CA GLY A 284 -14.54 0.36 12.30
C GLY A 284 -14.95 0.24 13.77
N PHE A 285 -13.98 0.20 14.66
CA PHE A 285 -14.24 0.13 16.12
C PHE A 285 -14.97 1.35 16.69
N ALA A 286 -15.00 2.45 15.97
CA ALA A 286 -15.81 3.62 16.33
C ALA A 286 -17.30 3.47 15.99
N SER A 287 -17.67 2.46 15.18
CA SER A 287 -19.05 2.16 14.81
C SER A 287 -19.72 1.31 15.86
N THR A 288 -20.86 1.73 16.37
CA THR A 288 -21.66 0.94 17.33
C THR A 288 -22.28 -0.29 16.69
N GLU A 289 -22.56 -0.21 15.38
CA GLU A 289 -23.14 -1.28 14.58
C GLU A 289 -22.30 -2.55 14.55
N ILE A 290 -20.98 -2.45 14.74
CA ILE A 290 -20.09 -3.63 14.79
C ILE A 290 -20.52 -4.66 15.84
N GLN A 291 -21.18 -4.23 16.90
CA GLN A 291 -21.67 -5.09 17.99
C GLN A 291 -22.84 -5.97 17.56
N SER A 292 -23.53 -5.61 16.49
CA SER A 292 -24.72 -6.30 15.99
C SER A 292 -24.45 -7.28 14.85
N PHE A 293 -23.26 -7.22 14.23
CA PHE A 293 -22.90 -8.11 13.14
C PHE A 293 -22.27 -9.41 13.66
N ILE A 294 -23.12 -10.42 13.86
CA ILE A 294 -22.72 -11.74 14.35
C ILE A 294 -22.84 -12.74 13.19
N THR A 295 -21.72 -13.38 12.86
CA THR A 295 -21.67 -14.49 11.90
C THR A 295 -21.04 -15.71 12.57
N HIS A 296 -21.45 -16.92 12.17
CA HIS A 296 -20.92 -18.18 12.68
C HIS A 296 -20.66 -19.14 11.51
N GLU A 297 -19.81 -20.11 11.74
CA GLU A 297 -19.62 -21.21 10.80
C GLU A 297 -20.83 -22.15 10.83
N GLU A 298 -21.27 -22.65 9.64
CA GLU A 298 -22.52 -23.39 9.49
C GLU A 298 -22.43 -24.84 9.97
N SER A 299 -21.25 -25.40 10.18
CA SER A 299 -21.10 -26.79 10.63
C SER A 299 -20.22 -26.91 11.87
N ILE A 300 -20.74 -27.58 12.87
CA ILE A 300 -19.96 -28.10 14.00
C ILE A 300 -19.75 -29.58 13.74
N ALA A 301 -18.63 -29.99 13.20
CA ALA A 301 -18.19 -31.38 13.28
C ALA A 301 -17.57 -31.58 14.66
N TYR A 302 -18.33 -32.09 15.60
CA TYR A 302 -17.77 -32.66 16.82
C TYR A 302 -17.18 -34.03 16.45
N GLU A 303 -15.91 -34.10 16.19
CA GLU A 303 -15.17 -35.35 16.40
C GLU A 303 -14.93 -35.45 17.90
N ALA A 304 -15.56 -36.41 18.50
CA ALA A 304 -15.32 -36.76 19.93
C ALA A 304 -13.85 -37.19 20.06
N VAL A 305 -13.11 -36.51 20.94
CA VAL A 305 -11.74 -36.84 21.34
C VAL A 305 -11.79 -38.11 22.17
#